data_1b4a8c021f6cb4b3baacd0fcadf23062
#
_entry.id   1b4a8c021f6cb4b3baacd0fcadf23062
#
_cell.length_a   1.000
_cell.length_b   1.000
_cell.length_c   1.000
_cell.angle_alpha   90.00
_cell.angle_beta   90.00
_cell.angle_gamma   90.00
#
_symmetry.space_group_name_H-M   'P 1'
#
loop_
_entity.id
_entity.type
_entity.pdbx_description
1 polymer ?
#
loop_
_entity_poly.entity_id
_entity_poly.type
_entity_poly.pdbx_seq_one_letter_code
_entity_poly.pdbx_strand_id
1 'polypeptide(L)'
;MSPLPCPFSLQPHHLRLRNIDRSDPASDFFDFHFYHIGCNTMDSMKYADLEKIFQAGLISQEQRDQIATHFDLKEEKSRFLTIVSFIGAILVAAGLILVVASNWEDIPRGVKIACGIGLLLGCHGAAWYLREARNDYLKIAEALHLAGGLLFLGNIALVGQIYNLSSRPPNAILLWWLGIAALPWLLRSTAMHILSMIAFITWFMMEINQEGSPMYFGMDQSQILIWALLSSILLGLGYWMRDGKWSQFAPSTTKLGLVGFFISIYPATWRWFFHDIHGNAVASAWIVPLMGVLALGALAAGLSRVRELTVQWRGTWGICLGVALLLLACRAYGLGDSHVGYQSTDTDYMAWLCTAAFFVLGLVQIQVGVQQRSAEMVNLGVGFIGLIILTAYINLFGSMARTGLVFIMGGVFLIGLAVYLEKQRRALMAKINSSKS
;
A
#
# COMPACT_ATOMS: atom_id res chain seq x y z
N MET A 1 28.06 26.00 15.49
CA MET A 1 28.74 25.03 14.62
C MET A 1 28.40 25.41 13.20
N SER A 2 29.36 25.98 12.51
CA SER A 2 29.28 26.54 11.17
C SER A 2 29.18 25.41 10.10
N PRO A 3 28.50 25.63 8.98
CA PRO A 3 28.42 24.63 7.92
C PRO A 3 29.76 24.50 7.16
N LEU A 4 30.15 23.27 6.86
CA LEU A 4 31.29 22.92 6.06
C LEU A 4 31.11 23.40 4.61
N PRO A 5 32.16 23.92 3.93
CA PRO A 5 32.07 24.41 2.57
C PRO A 5 32.12 23.24 1.55
N CYS A 6 31.36 23.37 0.46
CA CYS A 6 31.43 22.50 -0.71
C CYS A 6 32.83 22.59 -1.36
N PRO A 7 33.45 21.45 -1.69
CA PRO A 7 34.74 21.43 -2.38
C PRO A 7 34.54 21.27 -3.90
N PHE A 8 34.15 22.29 -4.61
CA PHE A 8 34.37 22.37 -6.07
C PHE A 8 34.21 23.80 -6.56
N SER A 9 35.24 24.61 -6.35
CA SER A 9 35.49 25.79 -7.14
C SER A 9 36.40 25.40 -8.30
N LEU A 10 35.84 25.17 -9.45
CA LEU A 10 36.61 25.09 -10.70
C LEU A 10 36.98 26.51 -11.10
N GLN A 11 38.27 26.86 -10.94
CA GLN A 11 38.88 28.05 -11.56
C GLN A 11 38.84 27.90 -13.10
N PRO A 12 38.55 28.97 -13.82
CA PRO A 12 38.55 28.93 -15.28
C PRO A 12 39.97 28.88 -15.80
N HIS A 13 40.45 27.71 -16.18
CA HIS A 13 41.63 27.62 -17.02
C HIS A 13 41.27 28.06 -18.42
N HIS A 14 41.98 29.10 -18.90
CA HIS A 14 41.96 29.65 -20.23
C HIS A 14 42.17 28.55 -21.30
N LEU A 15 41.08 28.05 -21.87
CA LEU A 15 41.12 27.35 -23.15
C LEU A 15 41.15 28.39 -24.28
N ARG A 16 42.35 28.55 -24.91
CA ARG A 16 42.50 29.29 -26.17
C ARG A 16 41.61 28.62 -27.21
N LEU A 17 40.49 29.23 -27.52
CA LEU A 17 39.70 28.88 -28.69
C LEU A 17 40.47 29.29 -29.95
N ARG A 18 40.87 28.30 -30.74
CA ARG A 18 41.36 28.45 -32.10
C ARG A 18 40.22 28.97 -32.98
N ASN A 19 40.43 30.01 -33.74
CA ASN A 19 39.48 30.59 -34.69
C ASN A 19 38.82 29.49 -35.53
N ILE A 20 37.50 29.31 -35.36
CA ILE A 20 36.67 28.51 -36.25
C ILE A 20 35.83 29.53 -37.05
N ASP A 21 35.92 29.39 -38.36
CA ASP A 21 35.29 30.23 -39.38
C ASP A 21 33.76 30.23 -39.27
N ARG A 22 33.15 31.40 -39.21
CA ARG A 22 31.71 31.63 -39.05
C ARG A 22 30.97 31.51 -40.39
N SER A 23 30.86 30.32 -40.94
CA SER A 23 30.08 30.11 -42.15
C SER A 23 29.29 28.82 -42.27
N ASP A 24 29.01 28.14 -41.14
CA ASP A 24 28.27 26.88 -41.16
C ASP A 24 26.95 27.00 -40.35
N PRO A 25 25.75 26.93 -41.01
CA PRO A 25 24.46 27.06 -40.33
C PRO A 25 24.14 25.91 -39.37
N ALA A 26 25.00 24.89 -39.25
CA ALA A 26 24.87 23.81 -38.27
C ALA A 26 25.38 24.21 -36.88
N SER A 27 26.18 25.30 -36.75
CA SER A 27 26.70 25.74 -35.44
C SER A 27 25.61 26.41 -34.56
N ASP A 28 24.63 27.07 -35.16
CA ASP A 28 23.58 27.78 -34.44
C ASP A 28 22.53 26.82 -33.83
N PHE A 29 22.43 25.58 -34.33
CA PHE A 29 21.51 24.57 -33.79
C PHE A 29 22.12 23.88 -32.53
N PHE A 30 23.44 23.84 -32.43
CA PHE A 30 24.13 23.22 -31.29
C PHE A 30 24.24 24.16 -30.08
N ASP A 31 24.45 25.45 -30.29
CA ASP A 31 24.56 26.42 -29.20
C ASP A 31 23.21 26.71 -28.51
N PHE A 32 22.07 26.61 -29.24
CA PHE A 32 20.76 26.86 -28.66
C PHE A 32 20.22 25.69 -27.83
N HIS A 33 20.70 24.46 -28.05
CA HIS A 33 20.27 23.28 -27.31
C HIS A 33 21.11 23.01 -26.09
N PHE A 34 22.37 23.44 -26.05
CA PHE A 34 23.26 23.19 -24.88
C PHE A 34 23.09 24.23 -23.77
N TYR A 35 22.61 25.43 -24.07
CA TYR A 35 22.42 26.47 -23.03
C TYR A 35 21.12 26.37 -22.24
N HIS A 36 20.15 25.54 -22.69
CA HIS A 36 18.90 25.30 -21.97
C HIS A 36 18.81 23.92 -21.26
N ILE A 37 19.84 23.08 -21.38
CA ILE A 37 19.96 21.90 -20.52
C ILE A 37 20.71 22.35 -19.24
N GLY A 38 20.06 23.24 -18.53
CA GLY A 38 20.50 23.64 -17.20
C GLY A 38 20.39 22.47 -16.23
N CYS A 39 21.40 22.25 -15.51
CA CYS A 39 21.76 21.51 -14.28
C CYS A 39 20.71 20.67 -13.53
N ASN A 40 19.46 20.52 -14.02
CA ASN A 40 18.36 19.83 -13.34
C ASN A 40 17.94 18.51 -14.01
N THR A 41 18.60 18.07 -15.09
CA THR A 41 18.21 16.84 -15.83
C THR A 41 19.24 15.71 -15.76
N MET A 42 20.40 15.91 -15.12
CA MET A 42 21.43 14.88 -15.04
C MET A 42 21.09 13.74 -14.05
N ASP A 43 20.20 13.98 -13.09
CA ASP A 43 19.73 12.91 -12.16
C ASP A 43 18.76 11.91 -12.80
N SER A 44 18.39 12.08 -14.05
CA SER A 44 17.44 11.22 -14.77
C SER A 44 18.01 10.54 -16.02
N MET A 45 19.30 10.67 -16.31
CA MET A 45 19.93 10.03 -17.48
C MET A 45 19.88 8.51 -17.31
N LYS A 46 19.23 7.83 -18.27
CA LYS A 46 19.12 6.37 -18.28
C LYS A 46 20.21 5.77 -19.17
N TYR A 47 20.59 4.52 -18.88
CA TYR A 47 21.53 3.77 -19.74
C TYR A 47 21.10 3.75 -21.21
N ALA A 48 19.81 3.65 -21.49
CA ALA A 48 19.25 3.70 -22.84
C ALA A 48 19.52 5.01 -23.58
N ASP A 49 19.62 6.13 -22.87
CA ASP A 49 19.91 7.44 -23.48
C ASP A 49 21.42 7.56 -23.76
N LEU A 50 22.27 7.02 -22.87
CA LEU A 50 23.69 6.90 -23.09
C LEU A 50 24.00 6.02 -24.32
N GLU A 51 23.27 4.92 -24.47
CA GLU A 51 23.41 4.01 -25.62
C GLU A 51 23.02 4.67 -26.95
N LYS A 52 21.97 5.51 -26.98
CA LYS A 52 21.60 6.31 -28.16
C LYS A 52 22.72 7.30 -28.55
N ILE A 53 23.36 7.94 -27.59
CA ILE A 53 24.46 8.87 -27.81
C ILE A 53 25.67 8.12 -28.39
N PHE A 54 25.93 6.92 -27.91
CA PHE A 54 26.98 6.06 -28.45
C PHE A 54 26.66 5.59 -29.88
N GLN A 55 25.44 5.14 -30.16
CA GLN A 55 25.00 4.73 -31.48
C GLN A 55 25.01 5.89 -32.49
N ALA A 56 24.79 7.11 -32.02
CA ALA A 56 24.91 8.32 -32.82
C ALA A 56 26.39 8.70 -33.15
N GLY A 57 27.37 7.95 -32.63
CA GLY A 57 28.78 8.18 -32.86
C GLY A 57 29.37 9.40 -32.13
N LEU A 58 28.65 9.97 -31.18
CA LEU A 58 29.04 11.18 -30.44
C LEU A 58 30.05 10.91 -29.32
N ILE A 59 30.15 9.67 -28.85
CA ILE A 59 31.10 9.23 -27.81
C ILE A 59 31.74 7.92 -28.22
N SER A 60 33.01 7.69 -27.77
CA SER A 60 33.69 6.41 -27.94
C SER A 60 33.15 5.36 -26.94
N GLN A 61 33.44 4.09 -27.23
CA GLN A 61 33.11 2.98 -26.34
C GLN A 61 33.70 3.16 -24.94
N GLU A 62 34.94 3.61 -24.89
CA GLU A 62 35.66 3.85 -23.63
C GLU A 62 35.00 4.99 -22.81
N GLN A 63 34.56 6.06 -23.48
CA GLN A 63 33.82 7.16 -22.83
C GLN A 63 32.45 6.72 -22.35
N ARG A 64 31.73 5.88 -23.13
CA ARG A 64 30.45 5.30 -22.71
C ARG A 64 30.61 4.50 -21.42
N ASP A 65 31.63 3.62 -21.36
CA ASP A 65 31.85 2.74 -20.22
C ASP A 65 32.29 3.52 -18.96
N GLN A 66 33.07 4.57 -19.14
CA GLN A 66 33.44 5.50 -18.07
C GLN A 66 32.24 6.27 -17.54
N ILE A 67 31.37 6.78 -18.39
CA ILE A 67 30.13 7.48 -18.01
C ILE A 67 29.17 6.50 -17.31
N ALA A 68 28.97 5.30 -17.86
CA ALA A 68 28.13 4.27 -17.27
C ALA A 68 28.60 3.89 -15.86
N THR A 69 29.91 3.75 -15.67
CA THR A 69 30.50 3.41 -14.36
C THR A 69 30.41 4.58 -13.38
N HIS A 70 30.68 5.80 -13.85
CA HIS A 70 30.66 6.99 -12.99
C HIS A 70 29.28 7.32 -12.45
N PHE A 71 28.23 7.12 -13.26
CA PHE A 71 26.83 7.38 -12.88
C PHE A 71 26.06 6.12 -12.45
N ASP A 72 26.73 4.97 -12.25
CA ASP A 72 26.12 3.65 -11.93
C ASP A 72 24.92 3.31 -12.83
N LEU A 73 25.04 3.67 -14.12
CA LEU A 73 24.02 3.40 -15.12
C LEU A 73 24.08 1.91 -15.49
N LYS A 74 23.00 1.19 -15.16
CA LYS A 74 22.90 -0.25 -15.48
C LYS A 74 22.05 -0.45 -16.74
N GLU A 75 22.52 -1.35 -17.59
CA GLU A 75 21.73 -1.80 -18.73
C GLU A 75 20.36 -2.31 -18.24
N GLU A 76 19.27 -1.74 -18.76
CA GLU A 76 17.93 -2.25 -18.46
C GLU A 76 17.83 -3.66 -19.03
N LYS A 77 17.94 -4.67 -18.15
CA LYS A 77 17.70 -6.06 -18.52
C LYS A 77 16.37 -6.16 -19.25
N SER A 78 16.37 -6.77 -20.42
CA SER A 78 15.18 -6.93 -21.24
C SER A 78 13.98 -7.38 -20.38
N ARG A 79 12.95 -6.55 -20.29
CA ARG A 79 11.71 -6.87 -19.55
C ARG A 79 11.12 -8.18 -20.05
N PHE A 80 11.27 -8.45 -21.33
CA PHE A 80 10.84 -9.71 -21.96
C PHE A 80 11.58 -10.92 -21.34
N LEU A 81 12.91 -10.87 -21.23
CA LEU A 81 13.70 -11.95 -20.63
C LEU A 81 13.33 -12.16 -19.17
N THR A 82 13.11 -11.07 -18.43
CA THR A 82 12.67 -11.14 -17.03
C THR A 82 11.30 -11.80 -16.91
N ILE A 83 10.33 -11.42 -17.74
CA ILE A 83 8.98 -12.00 -17.75
C ILE A 83 9.03 -13.49 -18.11
N VAL A 84 9.75 -13.85 -19.18
CA VAL A 84 9.88 -15.25 -19.61
C VAL A 84 10.57 -16.11 -18.55
N SER A 85 11.64 -15.58 -17.91
CA SER A 85 12.32 -16.27 -16.83
C SER A 85 11.40 -16.47 -15.61
N PHE A 86 10.57 -15.48 -15.29
CA PHE A 86 9.62 -15.57 -14.20
C PHE A 86 8.52 -16.59 -14.48
N ILE A 87 7.97 -16.59 -15.70
CA ILE A 87 7.01 -17.62 -16.16
C ILE A 87 7.64 -19.01 -16.11
N GLY A 88 8.87 -19.15 -16.62
CA GLY A 88 9.62 -20.41 -16.58
C GLY A 88 9.80 -20.92 -15.15
N ALA A 89 10.18 -20.05 -14.23
CA ALA A 89 10.33 -20.41 -12.82
C ALA A 89 9.00 -20.87 -12.19
N ILE A 90 7.89 -20.20 -12.51
CA ILE A 90 6.55 -20.61 -12.04
C ILE A 90 6.18 -21.99 -12.59
N LEU A 91 6.43 -22.26 -13.88
CA LEU A 91 6.13 -23.55 -14.50
C LEU A 91 6.97 -24.68 -13.88
N VAL A 92 8.25 -24.45 -13.62
CA VAL A 92 9.12 -25.43 -12.94
C VAL A 92 8.61 -25.70 -11.52
N ALA A 93 8.27 -24.65 -10.77
CA ALA A 93 7.72 -24.80 -9.42
C ALA A 93 6.39 -25.57 -9.42
N ALA A 94 5.48 -25.24 -10.34
CA ALA A 94 4.21 -25.94 -10.51
C ALA A 94 4.42 -27.41 -10.89
N GLY A 95 5.32 -27.69 -11.82
CA GLY A 95 5.69 -29.06 -12.21
C GLY A 95 6.23 -29.88 -11.03
N LEU A 96 7.10 -29.30 -10.23
CA LEU A 96 7.63 -29.94 -9.02
C LEU A 96 6.53 -30.25 -8.00
N ILE A 97 5.62 -29.28 -7.79
CA ILE A 97 4.46 -29.49 -6.90
C ILE A 97 3.58 -30.64 -7.41
N LEU A 98 3.32 -30.71 -8.71
CA LEU A 98 2.51 -31.78 -9.30
C LEU A 98 3.16 -33.14 -9.15
N VAL A 99 4.48 -33.26 -9.33
CA VAL A 99 5.23 -34.52 -9.12
C VAL A 99 5.15 -34.97 -7.66
N VAL A 100 5.28 -34.05 -6.71
CA VAL A 100 5.14 -34.35 -5.28
C VAL A 100 3.70 -34.75 -4.95
N ALA A 101 2.72 -34.03 -5.51
CA ALA A 101 1.30 -34.29 -5.27
C ALA A 101 0.85 -35.63 -5.84
N SER A 102 1.36 -36.06 -7.00
CA SER A 102 1.01 -37.34 -7.60
C SER A 102 1.52 -38.55 -6.83
N ASN A 103 2.58 -38.39 -6.04
CA ASN A 103 3.16 -39.46 -5.19
C ASN A 103 2.87 -39.24 -3.70
N TRP A 104 1.91 -38.37 -3.40
CA TRP A 104 1.70 -37.89 -2.03
C TRP A 104 1.38 -39.04 -1.06
N GLU A 105 0.55 -40.01 -1.44
CA GLU A 105 0.14 -41.09 -0.57
C GLU A 105 1.28 -42.06 -0.23
N ASP A 106 2.22 -42.25 -1.17
CA ASP A 106 3.36 -43.17 -1.04
C ASP A 106 4.45 -42.64 -0.08
N ILE A 107 4.49 -41.30 0.17
CA ILE A 107 5.50 -40.70 1.03
C ILE A 107 5.16 -40.98 2.51
N PRO A 108 6.07 -41.54 3.30
CA PRO A 108 5.84 -41.76 4.73
C PRO A 108 5.55 -40.47 5.50
N ARG A 109 4.64 -40.51 6.47
CA ARG A 109 4.21 -39.36 7.27
C ARG A 109 5.38 -38.59 7.90
N GLY A 110 6.34 -39.32 8.48
CA GLY A 110 7.53 -38.72 9.08
C GLY A 110 8.41 -37.96 8.07
N VAL A 111 8.54 -38.48 6.85
CA VAL A 111 9.32 -37.83 5.80
C VAL A 111 8.65 -36.51 5.36
N LYS A 112 7.33 -36.49 5.21
CA LYS A 112 6.57 -35.26 4.88
C LYS A 112 6.84 -34.17 5.91
N ILE A 113 6.73 -34.51 7.21
CA ILE A 113 6.93 -33.55 8.30
C ILE A 113 8.39 -33.11 8.37
N ALA A 114 9.33 -34.05 8.27
CA ALA A 114 10.76 -33.74 8.29
C ALA A 114 11.17 -32.81 7.16
N CYS A 115 10.67 -33.04 5.95
CA CYS A 115 10.90 -32.15 4.78
C CYS A 115 10.29 -30.75 5.02
N GLY A 116 9.07 -30.67 5.53
CA GLY A 116 8.41 -29.40 5.81
C GLY A 116 9.16 -28.58 6.84
N ILE A 117 9.56 -29.20 7.95
CA ILE A 117 10.38 -28.54 8.99
C ILE A 117 11.77 -28.21 8.45
N GLY A 118 12.39 -29.09 7.69
CA GLY A 118 13.70 -28.89 7.10
C GLY A 118 13.72 -27.69 6.14
N LEU A 119 12.68 -27.54 5.30
CA LEU A 119 12.52 -26.37 4.42
C LEU A 119 12.34 -25.08 5.22
N LEU A 120 11.50 -25.11 6.26
CA LEU A 120 11.28 -23.96 7.14
C LEU A 120 12.58 -23.51 7.80
N LEU A 121 13.30 -24.43 8.44
CA LEU A 121 14.58 -24.15 9.10
C LEU A 121 15.64 -23.74 8.07
N GLY A 122 15.64 -24.38 6.91
CA GLY A 122 16.55 -24.05 5.80
C GLY A 122 16.36 -22.64 5.29
N CYS A 123 15.11 -22.18 5.11
CA CYS A 123 14.81 -20.80 4.72
C CYS A 123 15.31 -19.80 5.76
N HIS A 124 14.99 -20.02 7.05
CA HIS A 124 15.45 -19.10 8.10
C HIS A 124 16.97 -19.15 8.31
N GLY A 125 17.58 -20.33 8.21
CA GLY A 125 19.02 -20.50 8.31
C GLY A 125 19.79 -19.86 7.16
N ALA A 126 19.31 -20.06 5.92
CA ALA A 126 19.89 -19.40 4.75
C ALA A 126 19.73 -17.87 4.81
N ALA A 127 18.58 -17.40 5.24
CA ALA A 127 18.32 -15.97 5.43
C ALA A 127 19.27 -15.35 6.47
N TRP A 128 19.42 -16.02 7.60
CA TRP A 128 20.37 -15.60 8.65
C TRP A 128 21.81 -15.58 8.13
N TYR A 129 22.24 -16.63 7.44
CA TYR A 129 23.58 -16.69 6.85
C TYR A 129 23.85 -15.55 5.86
N LEU A 130 22.90 -15.27 4.94
CA LEU A 130 23.07 -14.19 3.96
C LEU A 130 23.09 -12.82 4.63
N ARG A 131 22.35 -12.63 5.70
CA ARG A 131 22.24 -11.35 6.40
C ARG A 131 23.43 -11.08 7.30
N GLU A 132 23.80 -12.04 8.17
CA GLU A 132 24.79 -11.82 9.23
C GLU A 132 26.21 -12.20 8.78
N ALA A 133 26.37 -13.26 7.97
CA ALA A 133 27.69 -13.72 7.56
C ALA A 133 28.22 -13.02 6.32
N ARG A 134 27.36 -12.68 5.34
CA ARG A 134 27.78 -12.05 4.07
C ARG A 134 27.41 -10.59 3.91
N ASN A 135 26.37 -10.12 4.57
CA ASN A 135 25.85 -8.75 4.51
C ASN A 135 25.58 -8.19 3.08
N ASP A 136 25.57 -9.04 2.06
CA ASP A 136 25.51 -8.64 0.65
C ASP A 136 24.11 -8.71 0.04
N TYR A 137 23.19 -9.53 0.63
CA TYR A 137 21.91 -9.89 0.00
C TYR A 137 20.73 -9.69 0.93
N LEU A 138 20.63 -8.51 1.58
CA LEU A 138 19.58 -8.19 2.56
C LEU A 138 18.15 -8.43 2.04
N LYS A 139 17.87 -8.08 0.78
CA LYS A 139 16.53 -8.28 0.18
C LYS A 139 16.20 -9.76 -0.01
N ILE A 140 17.20 -10.58 -0.36
CA ILE A 140 17.02 -12.03 -0.50
C ILE A 140 16.82 -12.66 0.88
N ALA A 141 17.55 -12.22 1.88
CA ALA A 141 17.37 -12.66 3.26
C ALA A 141 15.96 -12.34 3.78
N GLU A 142 15.44 -11.14 3.51
CA GLU A 142 14.06 -10.78 3.84
C GLU A 142 13.03 -11.68 3.12
N ALA A 143 13.23 -11.96 1.84
CA ALA A 143 12.36 -12.85 1.07
C ALA A 143 12.39 -14.30 1.61
N LEU A 144 13.56 -14.79 2.01
CA LEU A 144 13.70 -16.12 2.62
C LEU A 144 13.04 -16.19 4.00
N HIS A 145 13.15 -15.16 4.83
CA HIS A 145 12.43 -15.10 6.11
C HIS A 145 10.91 -15.10 5.88
N LEU A 146 10.43 -14.34 4.87
CA LEU A 146 9.03 -14.33 4.49
C LEU A 146 8.56 -15.71 4.04
N ALA A 147 9.34 -16.39 3.19
CA ALA A 147 9.05 -17.75 2.75
C ALA A 147 8.99 -18.73 3.95
N GLY A 148 9.93 -18.64 4.88
CA GLY A 148 9.91 -19.43 6.12
C GLY A 148 8.65 -19.18 6.95
N GLY A 149 8.23 -17.92 7.10
CA GLY A 149 6.99 -17.57 7.79
C GLY A 149 5.73 -18.13 7.14
N LEU A 150 5.69 -18.18 5.79
CA LEU A 150 4.60 -18.82 5.03
C LEU A 150 4.66 -20.35 5.12
N LEU A 151 5.86 -20.94 5.06
CA LEU A 151 6.06 -22.37 5.23
C LEU A 151 5.61 -22.85 6.61
N PHE A 152 5.65 -22.01 7.64
CA PHE A 152 5.14 -22.37 8.95
C PHE A 152 3.62 -22.64 8.90
N LEU A 153 2.84 -21.78 8.22
CA LEU A 153 1.42 -22.05 7.97
C LEU A 153 1.22 -23.34 7.16
N GLY A 154 2.04 -23.55 6.12
CA GLY A 154 2.01 -24.78 5.32
C GLY A 154 2.27 -26.03 6.16
N ASN A 155 3.21 -25.97 7.12
CA ASN A 155 3.48 -27.09 8.02
C ASN A 155 2.34 -27.34 9.02
N ILE A 156 1.66 -26.29 9.50
CA ILE A 156 0.46 -26.47 10.36
C ILE A 156 -0.64 -27.20 9.56
N ALA A 157 -0.88 -26.77 8.31
CA ALA A 157 -1.85 -27.43 7.44
C ALA A 157 -1.45 -28.87 7.11
N LEU A 158 -0.17 -29.11 6.84
CA LEU A 158 0.38 -30.45 6.58
C LEU A 158 0.18 -31.39 7.76
N VAL A 159 0.48 -30.95 8.97
CA VAL A 159 0.27 -31.75 10.20
C VAL A 159 -1.23 -32.03 10.39
N GLY A 160 -2.08 -30.99 10.19
CA GLY A 160 -3.53 -31.15 10.26
C GLY A 160 -4.06 -32.21 9.31
N GLN A 161 -3.58 -32.25 8.06
CA GLN A 161 -3.94 -33.25 7.06
C GLN A 161 -3.44 -34.65 7.41
N ILE A 162 -2.17 -34.79 7.79
CA ILE A 162 -1.55 -36.09 8.10
C ILE A 162 -2.24 -36.79 9.25
N TYR A 163 -2.63 -36.04 10.28
CA TYR A 163 -3.24 -36.57 11.51
C TYR A 163 -4.77 -36.44 11.54
N ASN A 164 -5.39 -35.96 10.46
CA ASN A 164 -6.83 -35.69 10.37
C ASN A 164 -7.35 -34.89 11.58
N LEU A 165 -6.62 -33.83 11.95
CA LEU A 165 -7.00 -33.01 13.11
C LEU A 165 -8.22 -32.17 12.76
N SER A 166 -9.34 -32.47 13.40
CA SER A 166 -10.53 -31.63 13.35
C SER A 166 -10.38 -30.49 14.37
N SER A 167 -10.11 -29.29 13.91
CA SER A 167 -10.07 -28.09 14.76
C SER A 167 -10.82 -26.94 14.10
N ARG A 168 -11.20 -25.96 14.92
CA ARG A 168 -11.79 -24.72 14.37
C ARG A 168 -10.74 -24.05 13.45
N PRO A 169 -11.10 -23.68 12.20
CA PRO A 169 -10.15 -23.07 11.26
C PRO A 169 -9.39 -21.85 11.82
N PRO A 170 -10.01 -20.94 12.64
CA PRO A 170 -9.29 -19.83 13.25
C PRO A 170 -8.12 -20.25 14.14
N ASN A 171 -8.18 -21.42 14.77
CA ASN A 171 -7.12 -21.90 15.68
C ASN A 171 -5.80 -22.14 14.92
N ALA A 172 -5.85 -22.65 13.70
CA ALA A 172 -4.66 -22.86 12.87
C ALA A 172 -4.00 -21.53 12.51
N ILE A 173 -4.80 -20.53 12.16
CA ILE A 173 -4.31 -19.18 11.82
C ILE A 173 -3.79 -18.47 13.07
N LEU A 174 -4.43 -18.63 14.23
CA LEU A 174 -3.93 -18.13 15.50
C LEU A 174 -2.56 -18.70 15.82
N LEU A 175 -2.40 -20.03 15.69
CA LEU A 175 -1.13 -20.71 15.93
C LEU A 175 -0.04 -20.19 14.97
N TRP A 176 -0.40 -20.00 13.70
CA TRP A 176 0.50 -19.38 12.72
C TRP A 176 0.92 -17.99 13.16
N TRP A 177 -0.04 -17.12 13.48
CA TRP A 177 0.27 -15.75 13.93
C TRP A 177 1.14 -15.74 15.19
N LEU A 178 0.81 -16.54 16.22
CA LEU A 178 1.60 -16.63 17.44
C LEU A 178 3.04 -17.08 17.17
N GLY A 179 3.22 -18.04 16.26
CA GLY A 179 4.55 -18.54 15.89
C GLY A 179 5.42 -17.52 15.17
N ILE A 180 4.82 -16.62 14.36
CA ILE A 180 5.57 -15.60 13.65
C ILE A 180 5.53 -14.22 14.32
N ALA A 181 4.71 -14.00 15.34
CA ALA A 181 4.47 -12.69 15.95
C ALA A 181 5.73 -12.01 16.49
N ALA A 182 6.68 -12.75 17.02
CA ALA A 182 7.94 -12.22 17.54
C ALA A 182 8.99 -11.95 16.45
N LEU A 183 8.91 -12.63 15.30
CA LEU A 183 9.93 -12.58 14.25
C LEU A 183 10.18 -11.19 13.67
N PRO A 184 9.19 -10.31 13.45
CA PRO A 184 9.42 -8.95 12.98
C PRO A 184 10.43 -8.19 13.83
N TRP A 185 10.30 -8.29 15.14
CA TRP A 185 11.17 -7.60 16.10
C TRP A 185 12.54 -8.26 16.25
N LEU A 186 12.59 -9.57 16.28
CA LEU A 186 13.85 -10.34 16.36
C LEU A 186 14.70 -10.14 15.09
N LEU A 187 14.06 -10.21 13.94
CA LEU A 187 14.72 -10.10 12.64
C LEU A 187 14.81 -8.67 12.11
N ARG A 188 14.18 -7.68 12.77
CA ARG A 188 14.06 -6.31 12.29
C ARG A 188 13.62 -6.22 10.81
N SER A 189 12.68 -7.09 10.43
CA SER A 189 12.22 -7.23 9.04
C SER A 189 10.83 -6.63 8.87
N THR A 190 10.72 -5.66 7.95
CA THR A 190 9.44 -5.05 7.59
C THR A 190 8.53 -6.04 6.85
N ALA A 191 9.10 -6.94 6.04
CA ALA A 191 8.33 -7.96 5.35
C ALA A 191 7.65 -8.93 6.33
N MET A 192 8.38 -9.39 7.37
CA MET A 192 7.82 -10.21 8.43
C MET A 192 6.77 -9.47 9.26
N HIS A 193 6.94 -8.14 9.46
CA HIS A 193 5.94 -7.33 10.14
C HIS A 193 4.62 -7.29 9.36
N ILE A 194 4.68 -7.06 8.06
CA ILE A 194 3.50 -7.07 7.18
C ILE A 194 2.83 -8.45 7.20
N LEU A 195 3.61 -9.53 7.11
CA LEU A 195 3.09 -10.89 7.18
C LEU A 195 2.38 -11.15 8.51
N SER A 196 2.98 -10.77 9.63
CA SER A 196 2.39 -10.92 10.97
C SER A 196 1.09 -10.12 11.11
N MET A 197 1.01 -8.91 10.54
CA MET A 197 -0.22 -8.13 10.52
C MET A 197 -1.31 -8.79 9.67
N ILE A 198 -0.95 -9.31 8.50
CA ILE A 198 -1.88 -10.05 7.62
C ILE A 198 -2.40 -11.29 8.35
N ALA A 199 -1.52 -12.05 9.00
CA ALA A 199 -1.91 -13.24 9.78
C ALA A 199 -2.87 -12.88 10.92
N PHE A 200 -2.61 -11.79 11.65
CA PHE A 200 -3.49 -11.30 12.71
C PHE A 200 -4.86 -10.90 12.16
N ILE A 201 -4.89 -10.11 11.08
CA ILE A 201 -6.14 -9.65 10.44
C ILE A 201 -6.93 -10.86 9.96
N THR A 202 -6.27 -11.85 9.33
CA THR A 202 -6.92 -13.07 8.85
C THR A 202 -7.51 -13.88 10.00
N TRP A 203 -6.74 -14.07 11.09
CA TRP A 203 -7.26 -14.72 12.29
C TRP A 203 -8.48 -14.00 12.86
N PHE A 204 -8.36 -12.68 13.04
CA PHE A 204 -9.43 -11.86 13.59
C PHE A 204 -10.69 -11.92 12.72
N MET A 205 -10.52 -11.88 11.39
CA MET A 205 -11.61 -12.05 10.43
C MET A 205 -12.32 -13.40 10.60
N MET A 206 -11.56 -14.46 10.71
CA MET A 206 -12.13 -15.81 10.88
C MET A 206 -12.82 -15.95 12.23
N GLU A 207 -12.26 -15.40 13.30
CA GLU A 207 -12.78 -15.52 14.66
C GLU A 207 -14.11 -14.79 14.84
N ILE A 208 -14.27 -13.57 14.26
CA ILE A 208 -15.54 -12.82 14.34
C ILE A 208 -16.65 -13.44 13.49
N ASN A 209 -16.30 -14.33 12.55
CA ASN A 209 -17.27 -15.05 11.70
C ASN A 209 -17.52 -16.50 12.17
N GLN A 210 -16.79 -16.98 13.17
CA GLN A 210 -16.91 -18.35 13.64
C GLN A 210 -18.02 -18.47 14.68
N GLU A 211 -19.07 -19.22 14.36
CA GLU A 211 -20.14 -19.53 15.31
C GLU A 211 -19.56 -20.22 16.57
N GLY A 212 -20.06 -19.82 17.73
CA GLY A 212 -19.57 -20.29 19.04
C GLY A 212 -18.30 -19.61 19.53
N SER A 213 -17.75 -18.64 18.81
CA SER A 213 -16.68 -17.78 19.29
C SER A 213 -17.22 -16.75 20.28
N PRO A 214 -16.48 -16.42 21.37
CA PRO A 214 -16.79 -15.27 22.22
C PRO A 214 -16.77 -13.93 21.46
N MET A 215 -16.10 -13.90 20.31
CA MET A 215 -15.98 -12.73 19.42
C MET A 215 -16.93 -12.80 18.24
N TYR A 216 -17.84 -13.77 18.20
CA TYR A 216 -18.74 -13.94 17.07
C TYR A 216 -19.61 -12.72 16.83
N PHE A 217 -19.52 -12.17 15.64
CA PHE A 217 -20.31 -11.02 15.19
C PHE A 217 -21.27 -11.38 14.05
N GLY A 218 -21.01 -12.50 13.36
CA GLY A 218 -21.79 -12.94 12.20
C GLY A 218 -21.38 -12.27 10.89
N MET A 219 -21.80 -12.86 9.79
CA MET A 219 -21.58 -12.28 8.45
C MET A 219 -22.65 -11.21 8.15
N ASP A 220 -22.55 -10.07 8.80
CA ASP A 220 -23.44 -8.95 8.57
C ASP A 220 -22.68 -7.76 7.96
N GLN A 221 -23.37 -6.91 7.21
CA GLN A 221 -22.81 -5.69 6.62
C GLN A 221 -22.24 -4.73 7.68
N SER A 222 -22.75 -4.80 8.91
CA SER A 222 -22.24 -4.05 10.07
C SER A 222 -20.80 -4.42 10.48
N GLN A 223 -20.27 -5.58 10.04
CA GLN A 223 -18.84 -5.92 10.24
C GLN A 223 -17.88 -4.87 9.69
N ILE A 224 -18.30 -4.11 8.70
CA ILE A 224 -17.50 -3.03 8.12
C ILE A 224 -17.10 -2.01 9.19
N LEU A 225 -17.96 -1.78 10.20
CA LEU A 225 -17.62 -0.94 11.34
C LEU A 225 -16.43 -1.51 12.13
N ILE A 226 -16.41 -2.82 12.36
CA ILE A 226 -15.29 -3.48 13.06
C ILE A 226 -13.98 -3.31 12.28
N TRP A 227 -14.05 -3.42 10.94
CA TRP A 227 -12.88 -3.18 10.06
C TRP A 227 -12.40 -1.73 10.11
N ALA A 228 -13.30 -0.76 10.13
CA ALA A 228 -12.94 0.65 10.26
C ALA A 228 -12.29 0.94 11.62
N LEU A 229 -12.80 0.34 12.69
CA LEU A 229 -12.24 0.46 14.04
C LEU A 229 -10.85 -0.18 14.12
N LEU A 230 -10.69 -1.40 13.61
CA LEU A 230 -9.38 -2.08 13.54
C LEU A 230 -8.36 -1.25 12.74
N SER A 231 -8.79 -0.75 11.59
CA SER A 231 -7.94 0.09 10.72
C SER A 231 -7.55 1.40 11.41
N SER A 232 -8.44 1.98 12.22
CA SER A 232 -8.16 3.16 13.03
C SER A 232 -7.15 2.87 14.14
N ILE A 233 -7.23 1.70 14.78
CA ILE A 233 -6.24 1.24 15.75
C ILE A 233 -4.86 1.12 15.08
N LEU A 234 -4.79 0.47 13.92
CA LEU A 234 -3.54 0.31 13.17
C LEU A 234 -2.97 1.66 12.74
N LEU A 235 -3.81 2.57 12.27
CA LEU A 235 -3.40 3.93 11.90
C LEU A 235 -2.80 4.68 13.10
N GLY A 236 -3.47 4.65 14.24
CA GLY A 236 -3.01 5.27 15.47
C GLY A 236 -1.70 4.65 15.98
N LEU A 237 -1.60 3.32 16.00
CA LEU A 237 -0.37 2.61 16.37
C LEU A 237 0.78 2.92 15.42
N GLY A 238 0.53 2.99 14.10
CA GLY A 238 1.53 3.35 13.12
C GLY A 238 2.15 4.72 13.39
N TYR A 239 1.33 5.72 13.69
CA TYR A 239 1.84 7.04 14.09
C TYR A 239 2.52 7.02 15.46
N TRP A 240 2.01 6.26 16.40
CA TRP A 240 2.61 6.13 17.73
C TRP A 240 4.02 5.52 17.68
N MET A 241 4.27 4.58 16.76
CA MET A 241 5.56 3.90 16.59
C MET A 241 6.65 4.77 15.97
N ARG A 242 6.33 5.93 15.37
CA ARG A 242 7.27 6.76 14.59
C ARG A 242 8.49 7.23 15.38
N ASP A 243 8.29 7.57 16.66
CA ASP A 243 9.34 8.15 17.52
C ASP A 243 10.05 7.11 18.40
N GLY A 244 9.84 5.80 18.16
CA GLY A 244 10.32 4.72 19.02
C GLY A 244 11.34 3.78 18.38
N LYS A 245 11.75 2.78 19.16
CA LYS A 245 12.62 1.69 18.71
C LYS A 245 12.07 0.94 17.48
N TRP A 246 10.78 1.07 17.20
CA TRP A 246 10.02 0.36 16.18
C TRP A 246 9.63 1.26 15.00
N SER A 247 10.29 2.40 14.86
CA SER A 247 10.01 3.39 13.80
C SER A 247 10.10 2.81 12.38
N GLN A 248 10.90 1.77 12.16
CA GLN A 248 10.98 1.06 10.89
C GLN A 248 9.65 0.41 10.45
N PHE A 249 8.77 0.05 11.39
CA PHE A 249 7.47 -0.56 11.12
C PHE A 249 6.34 0.48 10.97
N ALA A 250 6.57 1.70 11.42
CA ALA A 250 5.58 2.76 11.40
C ALA A 250 4.99 3.03 9.99
N PRO A 251 5.78 3.11 8.91
CA PRO A 251 5.23 3.38 7.58
C PRO A 251 4.27 2.28 7.09
N SER A 252 4.63 1.00 7.26
CA SER A 252 3.78 -0.12 6.83
C SER A 252 2.50 -0.22 7.64
N THR A 253 2.57 -0.03 8.95
CA THR A 253 1.40 -0.03 9.85
C THR A 253 0.47 1.13 9.54
N THR A 254 1.02 2.35 9.36
CA THR A 254 0.23 3.54 9.00
C THR A 254 -0.47 3.36 7.65
N LYS A 255 0.24 2.85 6.63
CA LYS A 255 -0.34 2.60 5.31
C LYS A 255 -1.48 1.59 5.37
N LEU A 256 -1.26 0.46 6.05
CA LEU A 256 -2.28 -0.58 6.18
C LEU A 256 -3.51 -0.06 6.92
N GLY A 257 -3.31 0.67 8.01
CA GLY A 257 -4.39 1.31 8.76
C GLY A 257 -5.16 2.33 7.90
N LEU A 258 -4.45 3.18 7.18
CA LEU A 258 -5.09 4.22 6.36
C LEU A 258 -5.85 3.63 5.17
N VAL A 259 -5.24 2.71 4.42
CA VAL A 259 -5.90 2.02 3.30
C VAL A 259 -7.09 1.21 3.78
N GLY A 260 -6.92 0.43 4.86
CA GLY A 260 -8.01 -0.34 5.46
C GLY A 260 -9.16 0.54 5.93
N PHE A 261 -8.86 1.71 6.51
CA PHE A 261 -9.89 2.68 6.94
C PHE A 261 -10.72 3.16 5.75
N PHE A 262 -10.09 3.62 4.68
CA PHE A 262 -10.81 4.11 3.50
C PHE A 262 -11.61 3.01 2.81
N ILE A 263 -11.09 1.79 2.73
CA ILE A 263 -11.84 0.65 2.19
C ILE A 263 -13.07 0.35 3.06
N SER A 264 -12.93 0.43 4.39
CA SER A 264 -14.00 0.10 5.32
C SER A 264 -15.12 1.13 5.34
N ILE A 265 -14.83 2.43 5.19
CA ILE A 265 -15.89 3.46 5.20
C ILE A 265 -16.59 3.60 3.85
N TYR A 266 -15.93 3.19 2.75
CA TYR A 266 -16.44 3.39 1.40
C TYR A 266 -17.85 2.78 1.14
N PRO A 267 -18.16 1.55 1.57
CA PRO A 267 -19.48 0.96 1.35
C PRO A 267 -20.63 1.78 1.92
N ALA A 268 -20.40 2.59 2.95
CA ALA A 268 -21.43 3.44 3.54
C ALA A 268 -21.92 4.57 2.62
N THR A 269 -21.20 4.84 1.51
CA THR A 269 -21.62 5.79 0.48
C THR A 269 -22.65 5.21 -0.49
N TRP A 270 -22.85 3.89 -0.48
CA TRP A 270 -23.82 3.22 -1.35
C TRP A 270 -25.19 3.20 -0.73
N ARG A 271 -26.23 3.61 -1.48
CA ARG A 271 -27.61 3.70 -1.00
C ARG A 271 -28.22 2.33 -0.63
N TRP A 272 -27.90 1.30 -1.39
CA TRP A 272 -28.47 -0.04 -1.28
C TRP A 272 -27.69 -0.99 -0.36
N PHE A 273 -26.45 -0.66 -0.01
CA PHE A 273 -25.55 -1.59 0.66
C PHE A 273 -26.05 -2.00 2.05
N PHE A 274 -26.71 -1.11 2.78
CA PHE A 274 -27.23 -1.38 4.13
C PHE A 274 -28.76 -1.51 4.19
N HIS A 275 -29.42 -1.70 3.04
CA HIS A 275 -30.88 -1.72 2.98
C HIS A 275 -31.54 -2.90 3.69
N ASP A 276 -30.85 -4.04 3.79
CA ASP A 276 -31.36 -5.29 4.34
C ASP A 276 -30.85 -5.59 5.75
N ILE A 277 -30.46 -4.57 6.51
CA ILE A 277 -30.03 -4.76 7.90
C ILE A 277 -31.26 -5.05 8.75
N HIS A 278 -31.64 -6.31 8.80
CA HIS A 278 -32.51 -6.80 9.82
C HIS A 278 -31.68 -6.96 11.08
N GLY A 279 -31.95 -6.13 12.09
CA GLY A 279 -31.17 -6.10 13.34
C GLY A 279 -31.30 -7.40 14.12
N ASN A 280 -30.62 -8.44 13.67
CA ASN A 280 -30.40 -9.62 14.47
C ASN A 280 -29.43 -9.23 15.58
N ALA A 281 -29.84 -9.47 16.81
CA ALA A 281 -29.06 -9.18 17.99
C ALA A 281 -27.63 -9.75 17.80
N VAL A 282 -26.66 -8.87 17.72
CA VAL A 282 -25.25 -9.23 17.57
C VAL A 282 -24.82 -10.03 18.79
N ALA A 283 -24.38 -11.26 18.59
CA ALA A 283 -24.02 -12.16 19.70
C ALA A 283 -22.90 -11.58 20.59
N SER A 284 -22.08 -10.68 20.06
CA SER A 284 -20.96 -10.07 20.77
C SER A 284 -20.99 -8.54 20.72
N ALA A 285 -22.09 -7.93 21.20
CA ALA A 285 -22.28 -6.48 21.22
C ALA A 285 -21.18 -5.70 21.98
N TRP A 286 -20.41 -6.36 22.86
CA TRP A 286 -19.32 -5.75 23.61
C TRP A 286 -18.07 -5.41 22.75
N ILE A 287 -17.89 -6.09 21.62
CA ILE A 287 -16.71 -5.90 20.74
C ILE A 287 -16.65 -4.48 20.17
N VAL A 288 -17.76 -3.96 19.70
CA VAL A 288 -17.83 -2.64 19.06
C VAL A 288 -17.44 -1.52 20.01
N PRO A 289 -18.03 -1.39 21.22
CA PRO A 289 -17.61 -0.36 22.16
C PRO A 289 -16.15 -0.51 22.63
N LEU A 290 -15.69 -1.74 22.85
CA LEU A 290 -14.29 -1.98 23.21
C LEU A 290 -13.35 -1.50 22.10
N MET A 291 -13.58 -1.93 20.87
CA MET A 291 -12.75 -1.50 19.73
C MET A 291 -12.89 0.00 19.46
N GLY A 292 -14.06 0.58 19.71
CA GLY A 292 -14.30 2.02 19.62
C GLY A 292 -13.39 2.81 20.59
N VAL A 293 -13.35 2.40 21.84
CA VAL A 293 -12.46 3.02 22.85
C VAL A 293 -10.98 2.85 22.45
N LEU A 294 -10.59 1.65 22.02
CA LEU A 294 -9.23 1.38 21.57
C LEU A 294 -8.86 2.20 20.33
N ALA A 295 -9.78 2.32 19.37
CA ALA A 295 -9.55 3.10 18.14
C ALA A 295 -9.39 4.60 18.44
N LEU A 296 -10.28 5.17 19.25
CA LEU A 296 -10.19 6.57 19.64
C LEU A 296 -8.93 6.86 20.47
N GLY A 297 -8.60 5.95 21.40
CA GLY A 297 -7.37 6.07 22.20
C GLY A 297 -6.11 5.97 21.35
N ALA A 298 -6.04 5.00 20.43
CA ALA A 298 -4.92 4.84 19.50
C ALA A 298 -4.77 6.03 18.55
N LEU A 299 -5.87 6.52 17.98
CA LEU A 299 -5.86 7.72 17.13
C LEU A 299 -5.40 8.95 17.91
N ALA A 300 -5.92 9.19 19.11
CA ALA A 300 -5.51 10.33 19.94
C ALA A 300 -4.01 10.25 20.29
N ALA A 301 -3.53 9.08 20.73
CA ALA A 301 -2.12 8.87 21.05
C ALA A 301 -1.22 8.97 19.81
N GLY A 302 -1.66 8.45 18.67
CA GLY A 302 -0.92 8.50 17.41
C GLY A 302 -0.84 9.91 16.84
N LEU A 303 -1.98 10.59 16.71
CA LEU A 303 -2.06 11.94 16.14
C LEU A 303 -1.29 12.97 16.96
N SER A 304 -1.21 12.79 18.29
CA SER A 304 -0.40 13.67 19.17
C SER A 304 1.10 13.64 18.79
N ARG A 305 1.59 12.58 18.16
CA ARG A 305 3.00 12.40 17.75
C ARG A 305 3.32 12.83 16.33
N VAL A 306 2.32 13.21 15.53
CA VAL A 306 2.54 13.70 14.15
C VAL A 306 3.04 15.15 14.21
N ARG A 307 4.36 15.33 14.26
CA ARG A 307 5.00 16.66 14.43
C ARG A 307 4.94 17.52 13.17
N GLU A 308 4.82 16.91 12.00
CA GLU A 308 4.75 17.59 10.71
C GLU A 308 3.44 18.36 10.51
N LEU A 309 2.40 17.99 11.27
CA LEU A 309 1.10 18.68 11.24
C LEU A 309 1.03 19.74 12.35
N THR A 310 0.46 20.90 12.01
CA THR A 310 0.08 21.88 13.03
C THR A 310 -1.00 21.30 13.94
N VAL A 311 -1.13 21.84 15.16
CA VAL A 311 -2.15 21.39 16.13
C VAL A 311 -3.55 21.44 15.52
N GLN A 312 -3.83 22.50 14.75
CA GLN A 312 -5.13 22.65 14.06
C GLN A 312 -5.39 21.51 13.07
N TRP A 313 -4.42 21.19 12.21
CA TRP A 313 -4.61 20.13 11.22
C TRP A 313 -4.66 18.73 11.83
N ARG A 314 -3.92 18.49 12.92
CA ARG A 314 -4.09 17.24 13.72
C ARG A 314 -5.50 17.13 14.26
N GLY A 315 -6.03 18.20 14.84
CA GLY A 315 -7.40 18.24 15.36
C GLY A 315 -8.43 18.06 14.25
N THR A 316 -8.32 18.80 13.15
CA THR A 316 -9.25 18.70 12.01
C THR A 316 -9.27 17.29 11.45
N TRP A 317 -8.11 16.68 11.22
CA TRP A 317 -8.03 15.31 10.70
C TRP A 317 -8.61 14.30 11.69
N GLY A 318 -8.26 14.38 12.97
CA GLY A 318 -8.83 13.52 14.02
C GLY A 318 -10.36 13.64 14.12
N ILE A 319 -10.90 14.85 14.05
CA ILE A 319 -12.35 15.08 14.02
C ILE A 319 -12.98 14.44 12.78
N CYS A 320 -12.42 14.64 11.59
CA CYS A 320 -12.93 14.04 10.36
C CYS A 320 -12.92 12.50 10.41
N LEU A 321 -11.86 11.88 10.94
CA LEU A 321 -11.79 10.44 11.17
C LEU A 321 -12.85 9.99 12.18
N GLY A 322 -13.03 10.70 13.29
CA GLY A 322 -14.04 10.41 14.30
C GLY A 322 -15.47 10.53 13.76
N VAL A 323 -15.76 11.60 12.99
CA VAL A 323 -17.04 11.79 12.31
C VAL A 323 -17.30 10.67 11.32
N ALA A 324 -16.29 10.24 10.54
CA ALA A 324 -16.43 9.13 9.61
C ALA A 324 -16.79 7.82 10.33
N LEU A 325 -16.15 7.53 11.47
CA LEU A 325 -16.47 6.37 12.31
C LEU A 325 -17.90 6.46 12.88
N LEU A 326 -18.29 7.64 13.35
CA LEU A 326 -19.63 7.87 13.89
C LEU A 326 -20.71 7.65 12.82
N LEU A 327 -20.51 8.24 11.64
CA LEU A 327 -21.45 8.08 10.53
C LEU A 327 -21.53 6.62 10.07
N LEU A 328 -20.39 5.92 10.00
CA LEU A 328 -20.39 4.50 9.68
C LEU A 328 -21.13 3.69 10.76
N ALA A 329 -20.97 4.03 12.03
CA ALA A 329 -21.70 3.37 13.12
C ALA A 329 -23.22 3.65 13.01
N CYS A 330 -23.62 4.89 12.78
CA CYS A 330 -25.03 5.23 12.56
C CYS A 330 -25.63 4.42 11.41
N ARG A 331 -24.89 4.33 10.30
CA ARG A 331 -25.37 3.57 9.14
C ARG A 331 -25.39 2.06 9.38
N ALA A 332 -24.37 1.51 10.05
CA ALA A 332 -24.31 0.09 10.37
C ALA A 332 -25.42 -0.38 11.31
N TYR A 333 -25.96 0.53 12.14
CA TYR A 333 -27.09 0.25 13.03
C TYR A 333 -28.45 0.72 12.46
N GLY A 334 -28.50 1.10 11.19
CA GLY A 334 -29.75 1.54 10.53
C GLY A 334 -30.31 2.85 11.07
N LEU A 335 -29.48 3.67 11.74
CA LEU A 335 -29.92 4.96 12.26
C LEU A 335 -29.98 5.97 11.11
N GLY A 336 -31.16 6.53 10.89
CA GLY A 336 -31.40 7.56 9.86
C GLY A 336 -31.84 7.01 8.49
N ASP A 337 -32.02 5.72 8.35
CA ASP A 337 -32.69 5.14 7.19
C ASP A 337 -34.22 5.14 7.43
N SER A 338 -34.95 5.71 6.49
CA SER A 338 -36.42 5.70 6.56
C SER A 338 -36.96 4.30 6.26
N HIS A 339 -37.36 3.58 7.28
CA HIS A 339 -38.05 2.29 7.17
C HIS A 339 -39.46 2.45 6.66
N VAL A 340 -39.68 2.99 5.48
CA VAL A 340 -41.03 3.05 4.90
C VAL A 340 -41.01 2.33 3.57
N GLY A 341 -41.53 1.12 3.59
CA GLY A 341 -42.19 0.43 2.49
C GLY A 341 -41.45 0.33 1.15
N TYR A 342 -41.41 -0.84 0.60
CA TYR A 342 -40.79 -1.37 -0.62
C TYR A 342 -40.98 -0.56 -1.93
N GLN A 343 -41.46 0.68 -1.90
CA GLN A 343 -41.73 1.52 -3.08
C GLN A 343 -41.41 3.00 -2.91
N SER A 344 -40.72 3.43 -1.86
CA SER A 344 -40.39 4.84 -1.74
C SER A 344 -39.12 5.17 -2.52
N THR A 345 -39.24 6.12 -3.43
CA THR A 345 -38.16 6.89 -4.03
C THR A 345 -37.42 7.76 -2.99
N ASP A 346 -37.60 7.44 -1.72
CA ASP A 346 -37.04 8.19 -0.62
C ASP A 346 -35.52 8.10 -0.64
N THR A 347 -34.95 9.26 -0.72
CA THR A 347 -33.52 9.49 -0.68
C THR A 347 -32.97 8.92 0.63
N ASP A 348 -32.00 8.02 0.52
CA ASP A 348 -31.19 7.57 1.65
C ASP A 348 -30.28 8.72 2.11
N TYR A 349 -30.83 9.55 2.99
CA TYR A 349 -30.14 10.74 3.49
C TYR A 349 -28.80 10.41 4.16
N MET A 350 -28.72 9.24 4.83
CA MET A 350 -27.48 8.82 5.47
C MET A 350 -26.37 8.49 4.48
N ALA A 351 -26.69 7.84 3.34
CA ALA A 351 -25.70 7.58 2.30
C ALA A 351 -25.16 8.89 1.70
N TRP A 352 -26.04 9.88 1.47
CA TRP A 352 -25.61 11.18 0.99
C TRP A 352 -24.80 11.97 2.03
N LEU A 353 -25.16 11.88 3.30
CA LEU A 353 -24.43 12.48 4.39
C LEU A 353 -23.04 11.85 4.51
N CYS A 354 -22.94 10.51 4.46
CA CYS A 354 -21.68 9.79 4.42
C CYS A 354 -20.84 10.19 3.19
N THR A 355 -21.46 10.27 2.02
CA THR A 355 -20.80 10.70 0.78
C THR A 355 -20.17 12.08 0.93
N ALA A 356 -20.91 13.06 1.45
CA ALA A 356 -20.43 14.42 1.68
C ALA A 356 -19.32 14.48 2.73
N ALA A 357 -19.49 13.80 3.87
CA ALA A 357 -18.51 13.77 4.94
C ALA A 357 -17.20 13.08 4.51
N PHE A 358 -17.30 11.98 3.78
CA PHE A 358 -16.13 11.25 3.30
C PHE A 358 -15.42 11.97 2.14
N PHE A 359 -16.16 12.75 1.35
CA PHE A 359 -15.54 13.66 0.38
C PHE A 359 -14.69 14.73 1.10
N VAL A 360 -15.23 15.35 2.16
CA VAL A 360 -14.47 16.30 2.98
C VAL A 360 -13.26 15.63 3.63
N LEU A 361 -13.42 14.41 4.16
CA LEU A 361 -12.30 13.63 4.70
C LEU A 361 -11.21 13.39 3.64
N GLY A 362 -11.59 13.07 2.40
CA GLY A 362 -10.66 12.91 1.28
C GLY A 362 -9.86 14.18 0.99
N LEU A 363 -10.52 15.36 1.02
CA LEU A 363 -9.85 16.66 0.86
C LEU A 363 -8.87 16.93 2.00
N VAL A 364 -9.29 16.70 3.24
CA VAL A 364 -8.43 16.83 4.42
C VAL A 364 -7.25 15.86 4.34
N GLN A 365 -7.48 14.63 3.87
CA GLN A 365 -6.42 13.64 3.66
C GLN A 365 -5.37 14.11 2.65
N ILE A 366 -5.77 14.72 1.54
CA ILE A 366 -4.85 15.30 0.57
C ILE A 366 -3.99 16.38 1.24
N GLN A 367 -4.62 17.29 1.97
CA GLN A 367 -3.91 18.36 2.66
C GLN A 367 -2.93 17.85 3.71
N VAL A 368 -3.35 16.83 4.47
CA VAL A 368 -2.48 16.13 5.43
C VAL A 368 -1.29 15.48 4.72
N GLY A 369 -1.53 14.82 3.58
CA GLY A 369 -0.49 14.23 2.75
C GLY A 369 0.54 15.26 2.23
N VAL A 370 0.07 16.44 1.82
CA VAL A 370 0.95 17.55 1.42
C VAL A 370 1.82 18.03 2.58
N GLN A 371 1.24 18.22 3.77
CA GLN A 371 1.99 18.67 4.94
C GLN A 371 3.01 17.63 5.42
N GLN A 372 2.66 16.35 5.34
CA GLN A 372 3.57 15.24 5.67
C GLN A 372 4.57 14.93 4.54
N ARG A 373 4.52 15.64 3.42
CA ARG A 373 5.34 15.41 2.22
C ARG A 373 5.27 13.96 1.73
N SER A 374 4.10 13.34 1.84
CA SER A 374 3.86 11.96 1.46
C SER A 374 3.01 11.87 0.20
N ALA A 375 3.66 11.55 -0.91
CA ALA A 375 2.99 11.32 -2.19
C ALA A 375 1.92 10.22 -2.13
N GLU A 376 2.17 9.18 -1.34
CA GLU A 376 1.25 8.05 -1.18
C GLU A 376 -0.05 8.47 -0.50
N MET A 377 0.04 9.32 0.54
CA MET A 377 -1.14 9.86 1.23
C MET A 377 -1.97 10.79 0.34
N VAL A 378 -1.31 11.61 -0.48
CA VAL A 378 -1.98 12.45 -1.47
C VAL A 378 -2.69 11.59 -2.50
N ASN A 379 -2.00 10.59 -3.06
CA ASN A 379 -2.58 9.69 -4.07
C ASN A 379 -3.79 8.91 -3.53
N LEU A 380 -3.71 8.44 -2.28
CA LEU A 380 -4.83 7.76 -1.62
C LEU A 380 -6.05 8.69 -1.49
N GLY A 381 -5.83 9.92 -1.03
CA GLY A 381 -6.91 10.92 -0.92
C GLY A 381 -7.55 11.25 -2.27
N VAL A 382 -6.73 11.45 -3.32
CA VAL A 382 -7.21 11.71 -4.69
C VAL A 382 -8.01 10.52 -5.22
N GLY A 383 -7.47 9.29 -5.07
CA GLY A 383 -8.14 8.06 -5.50
C GLY A 383 -9.48 7.85 -4.78
N PHE A 384 -9.53 8.12 -3.47
CA PHE A 384 -10.74 8.02 -2.67
C PHE A 384 -11.82 9.03 -3.10
N ILE A 385 -11.43 10.29 -3.34
CA ILE A 385 -12.35 11.30 -3.87
C ILE A 385 -12.89 10.87 -5.24
N GLY A 386 -12.03 10.35 -6.12
CA GLY A 386 -12.45 9.83 -7.42
C GLY A 386 -13.51 8.73 -7.29
N LEU A 387 -13.31 7.78 -6.37
CA LEU A 387 -14.28 6.73 -6.07
C LEU A 387 -15.59 7.29 -5.52
N ILE A 388 -15.54 8.26 -4.61
CA ILE A 388 -16.74 8.91 -4.05
C ILE A 388 -17.55 9.61 -5.14
N ILE A 389 -16.88 10.36 -6.03
CA ILE A 389 -17.56 11.05 -7.13
C ILE A 389 -18.18 10.02 -8.07
N LEU A 390 -17.50 8.94 -8.40
CA LEU A 390 -18.03 7.86 -9.22
C LEU A 390 -19.27 7.23 -8.57
N THR A 391 -19.20 6.96 -7.27
CA THR A 391 -20.34 6.37 -6.51
C THR A 391 -21.50 7.34 -6.44
N ALA A 392 -21.25 8.62 -6.16
CA ALA A 392 -22.29 9.65 -6.16
C ALA A 392 -22.98 9.75 -7.53
N TYR A 393 -22.20 9.69 -8.61
CA TYR A 393 -22.75 9.64 -9.97
C TYR A 393 -23.62 8.40 -10.18
N ILE A 394 -23.16 7.20 -9.80
CA ILE A 394 -23.94 5.96 -9.93
C ILE A 394 -25.23 6.03 -9.07
N ASN A 395 -25.13 6.52 -7.84
CA ASN A 395 -26.29 6.67 -6.95
C ASN A 395 -27.32 7.67 -7.49
N LEU A 396 -26.86 8.75 -8.15
CA LEU A 396 -27.75 9.77 -8.70
C LEU A 396 -28.43 9.33 -9.99
N PHE A 397 -27.68 8.66 -10.87
CA PHE A 397 -28.12 8.32 -12.22
C PHE A 397 -28.37 6.82 -12.45
N GLY A 398 -28.16 5.97 -11.43
CA GLY A 398 -28.27 4.52 -11.55
C GLY A 398 -29.64 4.03 -12.07
N SER A 399 -30.73 4.72 -11.76
CA SER A 399 -32.04 4.43 -12.29
C SER A 399 -32.26 4.89 -13.74
N MET A 400 -31.50 5.88 -14.19
CA MET A 400 -31.51 6.44 -15.54
C MET A 400 -30.46 5.81 -16.46
N ALA A 401 -29.68 4.86 -15.95
CA ALA A 401 -28.58 4.20 -16.68
C ALA A 401 -29.02 3.45 -17.94
N ARG A 402 -30.34 3.32 -18.20
CA ARG A 402 -30.88 2.78 -19.45
C ARG A 402 -30.72 3.71 -20.66
N THR A 403 -30.42 4.96 -20.45
CA THR A 403 -30.17 5.92 -21.55
C THR A 403 -28.68 6.02 -21.81
N GLY A 404 -28.21 5.47 -22.93
CA GLY A 404 -26.81 5.49 -23.33
C GLY A 404 -26.14 6.87 -23.32
N LEU A 405 -26.94 7.94 -23.47
CA LEU A 405 -26.49 9.32 -23.40
C LEU A 405 -25.91 9.69 -22.03
N VAL A 406 -26.53 9.19 -20.95
CA VAL A 406 -26.07 9.46 -19.58
C VAL A 406 -24.71 8.77 -19.31
N PHE A 407 -24.51 7.57 -19.83
CA PHE A 407 -23.21 6.89 -19.76
C PHE A 407 -22.13 7.61 -20.56
N ILE A 408 -22.45 8.13 -21.75
CA ILE A 408 -21.51 8.89 -22.56
C ILE A 408 -21.12 10.19 -21.83
N MET A 409 -22.09 10.94 -21.31
CA MET A 409 -21.80 12.18 -20.57
C MET A 409 -20.98 11.90 -19.30
N GLY A 410 -21.33 10.83 -18.56
CA GLY A 410 -20.57 10.41 -17.37
C GLY A 410 -19.16 9.99 -17.71
N GLY A 411 -18.96 9.26 -18.79
CA GLY A 411 -17.64 8.87 -19.27
C GLY A 411 -16.77 10.08 -19.63
N VAL A 412 -17.30 11.03 -20.38
CA VAL A 412 -16.61 12.29 -20.71
C VAL A 412 -16.27 13.08 -19.45
N PHE A 413 -17.21 13.20 -18.51
CA PHE A 413 -16.98 13.89 -17.24
C PHE A 413 -15.86 13.21 -16.43
N LEU A 414 -15.86 11.88 -16.31
CA LEU A 414 -14.83 11.13 -15.58
C LEU A 414 -13.46 11.27 -16.21
N ILE A 415 -13.35 11.27 -17.56
CA ILE A 415 -12.09 11.51 -18.27
C ILE A 415 -11.59 12.93 -17.97
N GLY A 416 -12.45 13.93 -18.06
CA GLY A 416 -12.10 15.32 -17.73
C GLY A 416 -11.64 15.47 -16.28
N LEU A 417 -12.35 14.83 -15.35
CA LEU A 417 -12.00 14.82 -13.93
C LEU A 417 -10.65 14.11 -13.68
N ALA A 418 -10.41 12.97 -14.33
CA ALA A 418 -9.14 12.25 -14.21
C ALA A 418 -7.95 13.09 -14.67
N VAL A 419 -8.09 13.78 -15.82
CA VAL A 419 -7.07 14.70 -16.33
C VAL A 419 -6.86 15.87 -15.36
N TYR A 420 -7.93 16.45 -14.83
CA TYR A 420 -7.85 17.54 -13.85
C TYR A 420 -7.15 17.11 -12.56
N LEU A 421 -7.57 15.97 -11.99
CA LEU A 421 -6.98 15.44 -10.75
C LEU A 421 -5.51 15.06 -10.95
N GLU A 422 -5.16 14.48 -12.11
CA GLU A 422 -3.75 14.15 -12.40
C GLU A 422 -2.90 15.43 -12.55
N LYS A 423 -3.44 16.50 -13.15
CA LYS A 423 -2.76 17.80 -13.21
C LYS A 423 -2.53 18.38 -11.82
N GLN A 424 -3.54 18.35 -10.96
CA GLN A 424 -3.42 18.81 -9.56
C GLN A 424 -2.45 17.94 -8.77
N ARG A 425 -2.51 16.62 -8.92
CA ARG A 425 -1.57 15.69 -8.32
C ARG A 425 -0.13 16.02 -8.71
N ARG A 426 0.15 16.23 -10.02
CA ARG A 426 1.50 16.57 -10.48
C ARG A 426 1.97 17.91 -9.91
N ALA A 427 1.09 18.92 -9.82
CA ALA A 427 1.41 20.20 -9.20
C ALA A 427 1.75 20.05 -7.71
N LEU A 428 0.98 19.25 -6.97
CA LEU A 428 1.24 18.96 -5.54
C LEU A 428 2.54 18.16 -5.34
N MET A 429 2.81 17.19 -6.22
CA MET A 429 4.05 16.41 -6.19
C MET A 429 5.28 17.25 -6.50
N ALA A 430 5.19 18.16 -7.48
CA ALA A 430 6.26 19.12 -7.77
C ALA A 430 6.56 19.99 -6.54
N LYS A 431 5.52 20.44 -5.82
CA LYS A 431 5.67 21.24 -4.60
C LYS A 431 6.32 20.44 -3.45
N ILE A 432 6.01 19.15 -3.33
CA ILE A 432 6.64 18.27 -2.35
C ILE A 432 8.13 18.05 -2.68
N ASN A 433 8.46 17.87 -3.96
CA ASN A 433 9.84 17.63 -4.40
C ASN A 433 10.70 18.88 -4.32
N SER A 434 10.18 20.06 -4.67
CA SER A 434 10.90 21.34 -4.56
C SER A 434 11.24 21.74 -3.11
N SER A 435 10.55 21.18 -2.13
CA SER A 435 10.83 21.45 -0.71
C SER A 435 11.80 20.43 -0.08
N LYS A 436 12.26 19.42 -0.87
CA LYS A 436 13.30 18.45 -0.46
C LYS A 436 14.69 18.82 -0.95
N SER A 437 14.79 19.71 -1.95
CA SER A 437 16.02 20.36 -2.37
C SER A 437 16.31 21.63 -1.52
#